data_c393bcef0702da84599e0095a6453987
#
_entry.id   c393bcef0702da84599e0095a6453987
#
_cell.length_a   1.000
_cell.length_b   1.000
_cell.length_c   1.000
_cell.angle_alpha   90.00
_cell.angle_beta   90.00
_cell.angle_gamma   90.00
#
_symmetry.space_group_name_H-M   'P 1'
#
loop_
_entity.id
_entity.type
_entity.pdbx_description
1 polymer ?
#
loop_
_entity_poly.entity_id
_entity_poly.type
_entity_poly.pdbx_seq_one_letter_code
_entity_poly.pdbx_strand_id
1 'polypeptide(L)'
;MSERRAKSAQIGAGVAVAAILCCGFFVGRGESLPPQHSGQVSTRANKNEELLRVAGEAGRWGGRIVVALKAEPKTLNPMIAADTPSREVISTMQGDLVHINRATQLTEPALAKSWKISADGLQYTLTLRQGLKFSDGHPVDMEDVLFTFRVYLDEAVHATQRDLLIVGGKPITVRKVDAQTVTVAFAKPYGVGERIFDGLAILPRHLLETAYKEGKLAQSGALGTAAHQWAGLGAFRFKEYVAGQRLVLERNPYYWKTDEQGNRLPYLDEIVFLFVPSADAQVLRFQSGETDMISRLGAENFSVLSRQARDYTMADAGPGLEYNFLFFNLNDLGEKVPPEMARKQAWFRSEKFRQAVSLAIDREAIVRLVYQGRGAALWGPVTPGNARWANTAIRYPGRSLDKSRQLLAEAGFRAENGDAGEPKLVDADGKPVEFSIITSSSNTDRAKMATLLQDDLKQLGIRVQVVPLELRSLIDRVTQTKEYDACVLGIASFDADPNPEMNVWLSSGGMHLWNPSQKHPATSWEAEIDGLMEEQLTATNTAKRKKLYDRVQEILVEHQPMIFLASPDILVGAKKSIGNFHPAVLEPYVLWNVEQLYQRNGPENARR
;
A
#
# COMPACT_ATOMS: atom_id res chain seq x y z
N MET A 1 9.82 -49.74 37.20
CA MET A 1 8.91 -50.80 36.75
C MET A 1 8.63 -50.47 35.29
N SER A 2 9.24 -51.10 34.54
CA SER A 2 9.37 -52.20 33.58
C SER A 2 8.96 -51.67 32.19
N GLU A 3 9.97 -51.49 31.28
CA GLU A 3 10.51 -52.46 30.33
C GLU A 3 9.42 -53.14 29.48
N ARG A 4 9.44 -53.14 28.13
CA ARG A 4 10.41 -53.77 27.20
C ARG A 4 10.08 -53.45 25.73
N ARG A 5 11.10 -53.06 24.95
CA ARG A 5 11.76 -53.76 23.81
C ARG A 5 10.89 -53.99 22.57
N ALA A 6 11.17 -53.31 21.50
CA ALA A 6 12.13 -53.57 20.41
C ALA A 6 11.98 -54.93 19.67
N LYS A 7 11.77 -54.87 18.37
CA LYS A 7 12.47 -55.73 17.40
C LYS A 7 12.37 -55.20 15.96
N SER A 8 13.55 -55.09 15.38
CA SER A 8 13.89 -54.88 13.98
C SER A 8 13.68 -56.16 13.15
N ALA A 9 13.43 -56.04 11.87
CA ALA A 9 13.95 -56.96 10.84
C ALA A 9 14.02 -56.29 9.48
N GLN A 10 15.23 -56.30 8.95
CA GLN A 10 15.63 -56.04 7.57
C GLN A 10 15.38 -57.24 6.68
N ILE A 11 15.69 -57.05 5.35
CA ILE A 11 15.96 -57.98 4.24
C ILE A 11 14.87 -57.84 3.18
N GLY A 12 15.12 -57.59 1.91
CA GLY A 12 16.32 -57.63 1.09
C GLY A 12 15.91 -57.43 -0.38
N ALA A 13 16.87 -57.12 -1.19
CA ALA A 13 16.84 -56.73 -2.59
C ALA A 13 16.35 -57.84 -3.56
N GLY A 14 15.91 -57.40 -4.73
CA GLY A 14 15.67 -58.28 -5.88
C GLY A 14 15.38 -57.52 -7.17
N VAL A 15 16.43 -57.40 -7.99
CA VAL A 15 16.42 -56.92 -9.38
C VAL A 15 15.83 -57.96 -10.31
N ALA A 16 14.98 -57.55 -11.29
CA ALA A 16 15.01 -58.17 -12.61
C ALA A 16 14.29 -57.35 -13.67
N VAL A 17 15.00 -57.11 -14.72
CA VAL A 17 14.64 -56.57 -16.05
C VAL A 17 13.95 -57.67 -16.88
N ALA A 18 12.92 -57.35 -17.63
CA ALA A 18 12.72 -57.91 -18.97
C ALA A 18 11.67 -57.15 -19.80
N ALA A 19 12.05 -56.82 -20.99
CA ALA A 19 11.30 -56.23 -22.07
C ALA A 19 10.47 -57.30 -22.81
N ILE A 20 9.54 -56.81 -23.63
CA ILE A 20 9.27 -57.18 -25.05
C ILE A 20 7.80 -57.05 -25.40
N LEU A 21 7.53 -56.11 -26.31
CA LEU A 21 6.67 -56.07 -27.48
C LEU A 21 5.39 -56.98 -27.57
N CYS A 22 4.24 -56.31 -27.87
CA CYS A 22 3.46 -56.70 -29.04
C CYS A 22 2.52 -55.56 -29.49
N CYS A 23 2.55 -55.28 -30.77
CA CYS A 23 1.71 -54.36 -31.53
C CYS A 23 0.25 -54.79 -31.55
N GLY A 24 -0.65 -53.85 -31.46
CA GLY A 24 -2.06 -53.99 -31.79
C GLY A 24 -2.62 -52.67 -32.29
N PHE A 25 -2.65 -52.50 -33.62
CA PHE A 25 -3.32 -51.40 -34.28
C PHE A 25 -4.84 -51.52 -34.07
N PHE A 26 -5.42 -50.53 -33.35
CA PHE A 26 -6.84 -50.21 -33.50
C PHE A 26 -6.98 -48.81 -34.07
N VAL A 27 -7.34 -48.74 -35.33
CA VAL A 27 -7.78 -47.52 -36.01
C VAL A 27 -9.20 -47.21 -35.53
N GLY A 28 -9.30 -46.38 -34.51
CA GLY A 28 -10.54 -45.72 -34.12
C GLY A 28 -10.66 -44.42 -34.89
N ARG A 29 -11.65 -44.29 -35.76
CA ARG A 29 -12.05 -43.02 -36.38
C ARG A 29 -12.42 -42.05 -35.26
N GLY A 30 -11.53 -41.08 -34.96
CA GLY A 30 -11.85 -39.91 -34.16
C GLY A 30 -12.75 -38.98 -35.00
N GLU A 31 -14.00 -38.87 -34.62
CA GLU A 31 -14.84 -37.76 -35.03
C GLU A 31 -14.19 -36.48 -34.48
N SER A 32 -13.67 -35.64 -35.37
CA SER A 32 -13.21 -34.30 -35.06
C SER A 32 -14.42 -33.46 -34.67
N LEU A 33 -14.50 -33.09 -33.38
CA LEU A 33 -15.39 -32.03 -32.93
C LEU A 33 -15.09 -30.77 -33.77
N PRO A 34 -16.11 -30.05 -34.24
CA PRO A 34 -15.90 -28.84 -35.01
C PRO A 34 -15.15 -27.82 -34.11
N PRO A 35 -14.23 -27.02 -34.69
CA PRO A 35 -13.52 -25.98 -33.94
C PRO A 35 -14.58 -25.02 -33.35
N GLN A 36 -14.58 -24.86 -32.04
CA GLN A 36 -15.32 -23.79 -31.40
C GLN A 36 -14.79 -22.48 -32.01
N HIS A 37 -15.61 -21.82 -32.79
CA HIS A 37 -15.37 -20.48 -33.24
C HIS A 37 -15.15 -19.60 -31.99
N SER A 38 -13.90 -19.26 -31.69
CA SER A 38 -13.58 -18.11 -30.88
C SER A 38 -14.11 -16.89 -31.64
N GLY A 39 -15.29 -16.44 -31.31
CA GLY A 39 -15.87 -15.25 -31.87
C GLY A 39 -14.87 -14.12 -31.70
N GLN A 40 -14.36 -13.59 -32.80
CA GLN A 40 -13.51 -12.40 -32.80
C GLN A 40 -14.32 -11.25 -32.22
N VAL A 41 -14.07 -10.91 -30.94
CA VAL A 41 -14.65 -9.72 -30.32
C VAL A 41 -14.09 -8.51 -31.07
N SER A 42 -14.97 -7.71 -31.65
CA SER A 42 -14.62 -6.50 -32.38
C SER A 42 -13.76 -5.59 -31.51
N THR A 43 -12.57 -5.22 -31.98
CA THR A 43 -11.68 -4.23 -31.34
C THR A 43 -12.24 -2.81 -31.40
N ARG A 44 -13.34 -2.58 -32.15
CA ARG A 44 -14.01 -1.29 -32.25
C ARG A 44 -15.25 -1.23 -31.35
N ALA A 45 -15.42 -0.10 -30.67
CA ALA A 45 -16.59 0.18 -29.86
C ALA A 45 -17.89 0.10 -30.67
N ASN A 46 -18.93 -0.49 -30.09
CA ASN A 46 -20.28 -0.39 -30.60
C ASN A 46 -20.81 1.03 -30.41
N LYS A 47 -21.71 1.50 -31.28
CA LYS A 47 -22.30 2.85 -31.21
C LYS A 47 -23.00 3.18 -29.90
N ASN A 48 -23.33 2.18 -29.09
CA ASN A 48 -24.03 2.32 -27.80
C ASN A 48 -23.10 2.20 -26.58
N GLU A 49 -21.77 2.13 -26.77
CA GLU A 49 -20.80 2.03 -25.69
C GLU A 49 -20.10 3.39 -25.48
N GLU A 50 -20.20 3.93 -24.27
CA GLU A 50 -19.47 5.14 -23.86
C GLU A 50 -18.09 4.75 -23.31
N LEU A 51 -17.11 4.51 -24.17
CA LEU A 51 -15.76 4.15 -23.77
C LEU A 51 -14.93 5.38 -23.37
N LEU A 52 -14.06 5.23 -22.37
CA LEU A 52 -13.12 6.26 -21.96
C LEU A 52 -11.89 6.22 -22.86
N ARG A 53 -11.58 7.33 -23.54
CA ARG A 53 -10.31 7.50 -24.23
C ARG A 53 -9.23 7.89 -23.24
N VAL A 54 -8.09 7.22 -23.30
CA VAL A 54 -6.90 7.52 -22.49
C VAL A 54 -5.77 7.97 -23.38
N ALA A 55 -5.03 8.99 -22.94
CA ALA A 55 -3.86 9.50 -23.64
C ALA A 55 -2.68 8.54 -23.45
N GLY A 56 -1.81 8.43 -24.45
CA GLY A 56 -0.60 7.64 -24.42
C GLY A 56 -0.09 7.28 -25.81
N GLU A 57 1.12 6.73 -25.86
CA GLU A 57 1.67 6.20 -27.12
C GLU A 57 0.81 5.02 -27.60
N ALA A 58 0.46 5.03 -28.88
CA ALA A 58 -0.27 3.93 -29.47
C ALA A 58 0.57 2.65 -29.46
N GLY A 59 0.08 1.64 -28.75
CA GLY A 59 0.77 0.37 -28.61
C GLY A 59 0.44 -0.64 -29.70
N ARG A 60 1.04 -1.82 -29.58
CA ARG A 60 0.77 -2.99 -30.44
C ARG A 60 0.05 -4.05 -29.62
N TRP A 61 -0.94 -4.71 -30.22
CA TRP A 61 -1.62 -5.82 -29.58
C TRP A 61 -0.78 -7.07 -29.59
N GLY A 62 -0.93 -7.83 -28.53
CA GLY A 62 -0.31 -9.12 -28.37
C GLY A 62 0.80 -9.17 -27.34
N GLY A 63 1.25 -10.39 -27.08
CA GLY A 63 2.31 -10.63 -26.13
C GLY A 63 1.86 -10.64 -24.67
N ARG A 64 2.82 -10.82 -23.79
CA ARG A 64 2.59 -10.90 -22.35
C ARG A 64 3.68 -10.16 -21.59
N ILE A 65 3.39 -9.81 -20.35
CA ILE A 65 4.39 -9.39 -19.38
C ILE A 65 4.46 -10.38 -18.22
N VAL A 66 5.65 -10.52 -17.66
CA VAL A 66 5.93 -11.36 -16.49
C VAL A 66 6.42 -10.47 -15.36
N VAL A 67 5.73 -10.52 -14.21
CA VAL A 67 6.04 -9.72 -13.02
C VAL A 67 6.21 -10.63 -11.82
N ALA A 68 7.17 -10.36 -10.94
CA ALA A 68 7.34 -11.11 -9.71
C ALA A 68 6.54 -10.49 -8.57
N LEU A 69 5.77 -11.32 -7.84
CA LEU A 69 5.15 -10.98 -6.57
C LEU A 69 5.98 -11.54 -5.41
N LYS A 70 6.10 -10.77 -4.33
CA LYS A 70 6.84 -11.17 -3.13
C LYS A 70 6.20 -12.35 -2.38
N ALA A 71 4.92 -12.56 -2.56
CA ALA A 71 4.18 -13.69 -2.01
C ALA A 71 3.03 -14.07 -2.92
N GLU A 72 2.52 -15.27 -2.75
CA GLU A 72 1.28 -15.72 -3.34
C GLU A 72 0.10 -14.89 -2.81
N PRO A 73 -0.83 -14.40 -3.65
CA PRO A 73 -2.06 -13.77 -3.20
C PRO A 73 -2.83 -14.69 -2.25
N LYS A 74 -3.40 -14.14 -1.19
CA LYS A 74 -4.23 -14.93 -0.27
C LYS A 74 -5.64 -15.11 -0.81
N THR A 75 -6.10 -14.17 -1.59
CA THR A 75 -7.44 -14.16 -2.19
C THR A 75 -7.48 -13.25 -3.41
N LEU A 76 -8.45 -13.51 -4.30
CA LEU A 76 -8.83 -12.57 -5.37
C LEU A 76 -10.17 -11.88 -5.06
N ASN A 77 -10.70 -12.04 -3.84
CA ASN A 77 -11.91 -11.38 -3.39
C ASN A 77 -11.59 -9.93 -2.98
N PRO A 78 -12.07 -8.90 -3.72
CA PRO A 78 -11.72 -7.51 -3.45
C PRO A 78 -12.23 -7.00 -2.09
N MET A 79 -13.27 -7.62 -1.53
CA MET A 79 -13.88 -7.17 -0.28
C MET A 79 -13.00 -7.47 0.95
N ILE A 80 -12.25 -8.58 0.92
CA ILE A 80 -11.47 -9.06 2.08
C ILE A 80 -9.95 -9.04 1.84
N ALA A 81 -9.50 -8.59 0.68
CA ALA A 81 -8.08 -8.53 0.32
C ALA A 81 -7.34 -7.48 1.17
N ALA A 82 -6.56 -7.94 2.14
CA ALA A 82 -5.79 -7.09 3.04
C ALA A 82 -4.28 -7.05 2.70
N ASP A 83 -3.76 -8.08 2.01
CA ASP A 83 -2.34 -8.18 1.66
C ASP A 83 -2.03 -7.54 0.30
N THR A 84 -0.81 -7.02 0.16
CA THR A 84 -0.37 -6.33 -1.06
C THR A 84 -0.40 -7.21 -2.32
N PRO A 85 0.08 -8.48 -2.33
CA PRO A 85 -0.01 -9.33 -3.51
C PRO A 85 -1.44 -9.54 -4.01
N SER A 86 -2.40 -9.76 -3.09
CA SER A 86 -3.82 -9.87 -3.46
C SER A 86 -4.32 -8.57 -4.11
N ARG A 87 -4.06 -7.41 -3.49
CA ARG A 87 -4.49 -6.11 -4.03
C ARG A 87 -3.87 -5.78 -5.38
N GLU A 88 -2.58 -6.11 -5.58
CA GLU A 88 -1.87 -5.86 -6.83
C GLU A 88 -2.48 -6.64 -8.00
N VAL A 89 -2.84 -7.90 -7.80
CA VAL A 89 -3.54 -8.69 -8.81
C VAL A 89 -4.96 -8.18 -9.03
N ILE A 90 -5.72 -7.95 -7.95
CA ILE A 90 -7.12 -7.49 -8.01
C ILE A 90 -7.23 -6.15 -8.73
N SER A 91 -6.30 -5.22 -8.55
CA SER A 91 -6.31 -3.90 -9.20
C SER A 91 -6.31 -3.97 -10.72
N THR A 92 -5.79 -5.04 -11.30
CA THR A 92 -5.81 -5.27 -12.76
C THR A 92 -7.10 -5.90 -13.27
N MET A 93 -7.88 -6.52 -12.37
CA MET A 93 -9.10 -7.28 -12.69
C MET A 93 -10.39 -6.49 -12.40
N GLN A 94 -10.34 -5.49 -11.54
CA GLN A 94 -11.51 -4.78 -11.05
C GLN A 94 -11.59 -3.36 -11.60
N GLY A 95 -12.77 -2.73 -11.48
CA GLY A 95 -12.99 -1.34 -11.89
C GLY A 95 -13.76 -0.58 -10.82
N ASP A 96 -13.39 0.69 -10.68
CA ASP A 96 -13.88 1.62 -9.69
C ASP A 96 -14.87 2.62 -10.30
N LEU A 97 -15.75 3.20 -9.49
CA LEU A 97 -16.64 4.27 -9.96
C LEU A 97 -15.88 5.55 -10.30
N VAL A 98 -14.95 5.93 -9.43
CA VAL A 98 -14.04 7.06 -9.60
C VAL A 98 -12.63 6.54 -9.38
N HIS A 99 -11.66 6.98 -10.15
CA HIS A 99 -10.29 6.52 -10.06
C HIS A 99 -9.37 7.61 -9.54
N ILE A 100 -8.39 7.24 -8.72
CA ILE A 100 -7.27 8.11 -8.36
C ILE A 100 -6.13 7.82 -9.32
N ASN A 101 -5.81 8.77 -10.20
CA ASN A 101 -4.67 8.67 -11.09
C ASN A 101 -3.38 8.62 -10.28
N ARG A 102 -2.63 7.52 -10.40
CA ARG A 102 -1.45 7.26 -9.54
C ARG A 102 -0.26 8.19 -9.82
N ALA A 103 -0.21 8.78 -11.01
CA ALA A 103 0.83 9.74 -11.37
C ALA A 103 0.49 11.17 -10.90
N THR A 104 -0.77 11.62 -11.09
CA THR A 104 -1.20 12.98 -10.75
C THR A 104 -1.79 13.09 -9.34
N GLN A 105 -2.18 11.97 -8.72
CA GLN A 105 -2.85 11.86 -7.42
C GLN A 105 -4.23 12.56 -7.37
N LEU A 106 -4.79 12.87 -8.54
CA LEU A 106 -6.11 13.49 -8.69
C LEU A 106 -7.17 12.44 -8.96
N THR A 107 -8.40 12.73 -8.50
CA THR A 107 -9.58 11.93 -8.86
C THR A 107 -9.96 12.20 -10.32
N GLU A 108 -10.31 11.16 -11.04
CA GLU A 108 -10.72 11.21 -12.45
C GLU A 108 -11.91 10.27 -12.70
N PRO A 109 -12.74 10.59 -13.73
CA PRO A 109 -13.85 9.72 -14.12
C PRO A 109 -13.38 8.32 -14.53
N ALA A 110 -14.06 7.29 -13.98
CA ALA A 110 -13.84 5.90 -14.34
C ALA A 110 -15.13 5.25 -14.85
N LEU A 111 -15.69 4.27 -14.16
CA LEU A 111 -17.01 3.70 -14.52
C LEU A 111 -18.12 4.74 -14.41
N ALA A 112 -18.05 5.65 -13.45
CA ALA A 112 -18.82 6.88 -13.46
C ALA A 112 -18.16 7.90 -14.40
N LYS A 113 -18.88 8.34 -15.41
CA LYS A 113 -18.38 9.35 -16.36
C LYS A 113 -18.34 10.76 -15.79
N SER A 114 -19.11 11.01 -14.74
CA SER A 114 -19.17 12.29 -14.03
C SER A 114 -19.84 12.14 -12.67
N TRP A 115 -19.56 13.08 -11.78
CA TRP A 115 -20.28 13.24 -10.52
C TRP A 115 -20.57 14.70 -10.20
N LYS A 116 -21.56 14.93 -9.35
CA LYS A 116 -21.93 16.25 -8.81
C LYS A 116 -22.08 16.15 -7.31
N ILE A 117 -21.66 17.20 -6.61
CA ILE A 117 -21.80 17.33 -5.16
C ILE A 117 -22.91 18.34 -4.89
N SER A 118 -23.83 18.04 -3.97
CA SER A 118 -24.83 19.00 -3.51
C SER A 118 -24.19 20.19 -2.80
N ALA A 119 -24.87 21.33 -2.77
CA ALA A 119 -24.36 22.58 -2.18
C ALA A 119 -24.02 22.45 -0.69
N ASP A 120 -24.72 21.57 0.04
CA ASP A 120 -24.49 21.25 1.44
C ASP A 120 -23.40 20.18 1.67
N GLY A 121 -22.84 19.60 0.59
CA GLY A 121 -21.83 18.55 0.66
C GLY A 121 -22.33 17.20 1.18
N LEU A 122 -23.65 17.02 1.32
CA LEU A 122 -24.24 15.82 1.90
C LEU A 122 -24.56 14.74 0.87
N GLN A 123 -24.57 15.06 -0.42
CA GLN A 123 -24.96 14.11 -1.45
C GLN A 123 -24.05 14.19 -2.68
N TYR A 124 -23.63 13.02 -3.14
CA TYR A 124 -22.95 12.83 -4.42
C TYR A 124 -23.91 12.17 -5.40
N THR A 125 -24.00 12.71 -6.60
CA THR A 125 -24.76 12.12 -7.70
C THR A 125 -23.78 11.65 -8.75
N LEU A 126 -23.67 10.34 -8.97
CA LEU A 126 -22.76 9.74 -9.96
C LEU A 126 -23.56 9.27 -11.16
N THR A 127 -23.03 9.50 -12.36
CA THR A 127 -23.62 9.04 -13.62
C THR A 127 -22.70 8.04 -14.28
N LEU A 128 -23.16 6.80 -14.46
CA LEU A 128 -22.40 5.71 -15.08
C LEU A 128 -22.28 5.89 -16.60
N ARG A 129 -21.22 5.31 -17.17
CA ARG A 129 -21.07 5.12 -18.61
C ARG A 129 -22.09 4.10 -19.12
N GLN A 130 -22.54 4.27 -20.36
CA GLN A 130 -23.43 3.31 -21.02
C GLN A 130 -22.64 2.16 -21.63
N GLY A 131 -23.29 0.99 -21.71
CA GLY A 131 -22.75 -0.18 -22.40
C GLY A 131 -21.61 -0.90 -21.69
N LEU A 132 -21.37 -0.62 -20.40
CA LEU A 132 -20.40 -1.34 -19.58
C LEU A 132 -20.75 -2.83 -19.51
N LYS A 133 -19.72 -3.69 -19.56
CA LYS A 133 -19.85 -5.15 -19.40
C LYS A 133 -18.77 -5.68 -18.49
N PHE A 134 -19.12 -6.65 -17.67
CA PHE A 134 -18.17 -7.48 -16.97
C PHE A 134 -17.32 -8.31 -17.94
N SER A 135 -16.21 -8.84 -17.46
CA SER A 135 -15.25 -9.61 -18.28
C SER A 135 -15.79 -10.93 -18.82
N ASP A 136 -16.93 -11.41 -18.34
CA ASP A 136 -17.70 -12.54 -18.87
C ASP A 136 -18.73 -12.12 -19.95
N GLY A 137 -18.88 -10.81 -20.19
CA GLY A 137 -19.80 -10.24 -21.17
C GLY A 137 -21.17 -9.85 -20.60
N HIS A 138 -21.45 -10.13 -19.32
CA HIS A 138 -22.70 -9.73 -18.67
C HIS A 138 -22.78 -8.20 -18.59
N PRO A 139 -23.91 -7.58 -18.99
CA PRO A 139 -24.08 -6.12 -18.87
C PRO A 139 -24.03 -5.66 -17.41
N VAL A 140 -23.37 -4.53 -17.17
CA VAL A 140 -23.41 -3.85 -15.86
C VAL A 140 -24.67 -3.02 -15.77
N ASP A 141 -25.41 -3.16 -14.70
CA ASP A 141 -26.59 -2.36 -14.41
C ASP A 141 -26.50 -1.67 -13.03
N MET A 142 -27.50 -0.85 -12.72
CA MET A 142 -27.52 -0.12 -11.45
C MET A 142 -27.74 -1.04 -10.24
N GLU A 143 -28.31 -2.22 -10.45
CA GLU A 143 -28.51 -3.21 -9.38
C GLU A 143 -27.17 -3.84 -8.93
N ASP A 144 -26.18 -3.92 -9.84
CA ASP A 144 -24.81 -4.34 -9.47
C ASP A 144 -24.17 -3.29 -8.55
N VAL A 145 -24.36 -1.99 -8.83
CA VAL A 145 -23.88 -0.88 -7.97
C VAL A 145 -24.54 -0.93 -6.60
N LEU A 146 -25.88 -1.05 -6.55
CA LEU A 146 -26.60 -1.13 -5.28
C LEU A 146 -26.22 -2.39 -4.48
N PHE A 147 -26.05 -3.52 -5.16
CA PHE A 147 -25.57 -4.76 -4.56
C PHE A 147 -24.17 -4.59 -3.97
N THR A 148 -23.27 -3.94 -4.70
CA THR A 148 -21.91 -3.64 -4.24
C THR A 148 -21.93 -2.91 -2.91
N PHE A 149 -22.60 -1.77 -2.82
CA PHE A 149 -22.64 -1.00 -1.56
C PHE A 149 -23.35 -1.76 -0.43
N ARG A 150 -24.38 -2.54 -0.73
CA ARG A 150 -25.02 -3.41 0.27
C ARG A 150 -24.03 -4.39 0.88
N VAL A 151 -23.24 -5.05 0.04
CA VAL A 151 -22.23 -6.03 0.47
C VAL A 151 -21.11 -5.38 1.28
N TYR A 152 -20.56 -4.25 0.81
CA TYR A 152 -19.48 -3.57 1.53
C TYR A 152 -19.93 -3.00 2.89
N LEU A 153 -21.20 -2.62 3.03
CA LEU A 153 -21.77 -2.11 4.28
C LEU A 153 -22.19 -3.19 5.26
N ASP A 154 -22.35 -4.44 4.80
CA ASP A 154 -22.78 -5.55 5.64
C ASP A 154 -21.66 -5.96 6.61
N GLU A 155 -21.93 -5.89 7.90
CA GLU A 155 -20.98 -6.25 8.97
C GLU A 155 -20.54 -7.72 8.89
N ALA A 156 -21.45 -8.61 8.47
CA ALA A 156 -21.15 -10.04 8.37
C ALA A 156 -20.12 -10.38 7.27
N VAL A 157 -19.90 -9.49 6.31
CA VAL A 157 -18.90 -9.66 5.24
C VAL A 157 -17.50 -9.34 5.71
N HIS A 158 -17.34 -8.49 6.73
CA HIS A 158 -16.04 -7.98 7.21
C HIS A 158 -15.20 -7.33 6.10
N ALA A 159 -15.84 -6.55 5.22
CA ALA A 159 -15.16 -5.87 4.13
C ALA A 159 -14.12 -4.88 4.67
N THR A 160 -12.90 -4.95 4.12
CA THR A 160 -11.76 -4.12 4.59
C THR A 160 -11.97 -2.61 4.35
N GLN A 161 -12.84 -2.25 3.41
CA GLN A 161 -13.17 -0.85 3.09
C GLN A 161 -14.45 -0.36 3.80
N ARG A 162 -15.11 -1.19 4.62
CA ARG A 162 -16.38 -0.83 5.27
C ARG A 162 -16.31 0.48 6.05
N ASP A 163 -15.25 0.67 6.80
CA ASP A 163 -15.08 1.84 7.65
C ASP A 163 -15.00 3.16 6.86
N LEU A 164 -14.52 3.12 5.62
CA LEU A 164 -14.53 4.28 4.71
C LEU A 164 -15.96 4.72 4.34
N LEU A 165 -16.91 3.80 4.43
CA LEU A 165 -18.33 4.03 4.13
C LEU A 165 -19.16 4.43 5.38
N ILE A 166 -18.51 4.59 6.54
CA ILE A 166 -19.13 5.04 7.78
C ILE A 166 -18.70 6.49 8.04
N VAL A 167 -19.54 7.44 7.71
CA VAL A 167 -19.25 8.88 7.82
C VAL A 167 -20.09 9.51 8.91
N GLY A 168 -19.45 10.16 9.88
CA GLY A 168 -20.13 10.74 11.04
C GLY A 168 -20.83 9.68 11.92
N GLY A 169 -20.24 8.49 12.01
CA GLY A 169 -20.76 7.36 12.79
C GLY A 169 -21.98 6.67 12.18
N LYS A 170 -22.32 6.97 10.91
CA LYS A 170 -23.45 6.35 10.21
C LYS A 170 -23.02 5.85 8.82
N PRO A 171 -23.56 4.71 8.37
CA PRO A 171 -23.31 4.23 7.03
C PRO A 171 -23.89 5.22 6.00
N ILE A 172 -23.18 5.33 4.86
CA ILE A 172 -23.70 6.06 3.69
C ILE A 172 -25.00 5.42 3.20
N THR A 173 -25.84 6.22 2.54
CA THR A 173 -27.08 5.71 1.92
C THR A 173 -26.97 5.85 0.40
N VAL A 174 -27.15 4.73 -0.31
CA VAL A 174 -27.06 4.66 -1.77
C VAL A 174 -28.44 4.42 -2.36
N ARG A 175 -28.86 5.25 -3.33
CA ARG A 175 -30.16 5.14 -3.97
C ARG A 175 -30.06 5.29 -5.48
N LYS A 176 -30.74 4.42 -6.20
CA LYS A 176 -30.93 4.51 -7.64
C LYS A 176 -31.86 5.70 -7.96
N VAL A 177 -31.46 6.52 -8.91
CA VAL A 177 -32.27 7.60 -9.48
C VAL A 177 -32.90 7.13 -10.78
N ASP A 178 -32.08 6.58 -11.68
CA ASP A 178 -32.50 6.00 -12.95
C ASP A 178 -31.55 4.85 -13.37
N ALA A 179 -31.61 4.41 -14.61
CA ALA A 179 -30.80 3.31 -15.11
C ALA A 179 -29.27 3.56 -15.08
N GLN A 180 -28.85 4.83 -14.99
CA GLN A 180 -27.43 5.23 -15.05
C GLN A 180 -27.00 6.13 -13.90
N THR A 181 -27.93 6.60 -13.08
CA THR A 181 -27.66 7.58 -12.05
C THR A 181 -27.92 7.02 -10.67
N VAL A 182 -26.95 7.17 -9.80
CA VAL A 182 -27.02 6.80 -8.39
C VAL A 182 -26.70 8.03 -7.51
N THR A 183 -27.40 8.15 -6.39
CA THR A 183 -27.06 9.12 -5.34
C THR A 183 -26.47 8.40 -4.14
N VAL A 184 -25.42 9.00 -3.56
CA VAL A 184 -24.78 8.56 -2.33
C VAL A 184 -24.90 9.69 -1.33
N ALA A 185 -25.60 9.45 -0.22
CA ALA A 185 -25.82 10.43 0.83
C ALA A 185 -25.00 10.11 2.08
N PHE A 186 -24.48 11.14 2.70
CA PHE A 186 -23.64 11.12 3.89
C PHE A 186 -24.37 11.73 5.08
N ALA A 187 -24.09 11.26 6.29
CA ALA A 187 -24.68 11.82 7.52
C ALA A 187 -24.10 13.20 7.90
N LYS A 188 -22.89 13.51 7.40
CA LYS A 188 -22.20 14.80 7.52
C LYS A 188 -21.56 15.14 6.18
N PRO A 189 -21.30 16.42 5.88
CA PRO A 189 -20.49 16.78 4.72
C PRO A 189 -19.16 16.00 4.75
N TYR A 190 -18.70 15.55 3.58
CA TYR A 190 -17.50 14.74 3.48
C TYR A 190 -16.62 15.30 2.36
N GLY A 191 -15.52 15.96 2.76
CA GLY A 191 -14.69 16.78 1.85
C GLY A 191 -13.92 16.00 0.78
N VAL A 192 -13.87 14.70 0.88
CA VAL A 192 -13.17 13.80 -0.06
C VAL A 192 -14.08 12.70 -0.59
N GLY A 193 -15.38 12.94 -0.56
CA GLY A 193 -16.35 11.89 -0.83
C GLY A 193 -16.17 11.13 -2.13
N GLU A 194 -15.67 11.78 -3.21
CA GLU A 194 -15.37 11.08 -4.46
C GLU A 194 -14.21 10.07 -4.34
N ARG A 195 -13.25 10.28 -3.45
CA ARG A 195 -12.10 9.39 -3.28
C ARG A 195 -12.47 8.03 -2.68
N ILE A 196 -13.56 7.96 -1.90
CA ILE A 196 -14.03 6.68 -1.36
C ILE A 196 -14.50 5.69 -2.44
N PHE A 197 -14.74 6.18 -3.65
CA PHE A 197 -15.15 5.35 -4.78
C PHE A 197 -13.97 4.77 -5.57
N ASP A 198 -12.71 5.13 -5.23
CA ASP A 198 -11.50 4.45 -5.68
C ASP A 198 -11.30 3.19 -4.82
N GLY A 199 -10.96 2.08 -5.42
CA GLY A 199 -10.73 0.81 -4.72
C GLY A 199 -11.99 0.08 -4.25
N LEU A 200 -13.19 0.62 -4.51
CA LEU A 200 -14.46 -0.10 -4.32
C LEU A 200 -14.81 -0.83 -5.62
N ALA A 201 -14.37 -2.07 -5.74
CA ALA A 201 -14.66 -2.89 -6.90
C ALA A 201 -16.17 -3.11 -7.08
N ILE A 202 -16.70 -2.78 -8.26
CA ILE A 202 -18.11 -3.08 -8.58
C ILE A 202 -18.27 -4.58 -8.77
N LEU A 203 -19.16 -5.17 -7.98
CA LEU A 203 -19.34 -6.61 -7.84
C LEU A 203 -20.35 -7.16 -8.85
N PRO A 204 -20.05 -8.28 -9.51
CA PRO A 204 -20.97 -8.95 -10.43
C PRO A 204 -22.09 -9.66 -9.65
N ARG A 205 -23.22 -8.99 -9.49
CA ARG A 205 -24.38 -9.50 -8.74
C ARG A 205 -24.82 -10.86 -9.23
N HIS A 206 -24.82 -11.07 -10.55
CA HIS A 206 -25.24 -12.34 -11.18
C HIS A 206 -24.39 -13.56 -10.74
N LEU A 207 -23.12 -13.35 -10.33
CA LEU A 207 -22.25 -14.41 -9.81
C LEU A 207 -22.25 -14.51 -8.29
N LEU A 208 -22.42 -13.39 -7.58
CA LEU A 208 -22.14 -13.31 -6.14
C LEU A 208 -23.40 -13.27 -5.26
N GLU A 209 -24.59 -12.95 -5.82
CA GLU A 209 -25.80 -12.75 -5.01
C GLU A 209 -26.23 -14.02 -4.25
N THR A 210 -26.10 -15.18 -4.85
CA THR A 210 -26.43 -16.46 -4.18
C THR A 210 -25.48 -16.72 -3.01
N ALA A 211 -24.18 -16.60 -3.23
CA ALA A 211 -23.18 -16.78 -2.17
C ALA A 211 -23.34 -15.77 -1.04
N TYR A 212 -23.73 -14.52 -1.37
CA TYR A 212 -24.05 -13.50 -0.38
C TYR A 212 -25.25 -13.89 0.49
N LYS A 213 -26.38 -14.30 -0.13
CA LYS A 213 -27.58 -14.73 0.60
C LYS A 213 -27.34 -15.96 1.49
N GLU A 214 -26.40 -16.81 1.10
CA GLU A 214 -26.00 -17.99 1.87
C GLU A 214 -24.94 -17.72 2.95
N GLY A 215 -24.45 -16.49 3.07
CA GLY A 215 -23.37 -16.13 4.00
C GLY A 215 -22.00 -16.74 3.61
N LYS A 216 -21.81 -17.12 2.35
CA LYS A 216 -20.58 -17.78 1.83
C LYS A 216 -19.68 -16.85 1.02
N LEU A 217 -19.94 -15.56 1.02
CA LEU A 217 -19.25 -14.60 0.17
C LEU A 217 -17.73 -14.50 0.45
N ALA A 218 -17.33 -14.68 1.71
CA ALA A 218 -15.90 -14.71 2.07
C ALA A 218 -15.13 -15.88 1.42
N GLN A 219 -15.82 -16.95 1.02
CA GLN A 219 -15.26 -18.10 0.33
C GLN A 219 -15.21 -17.89 -1.19
N SER A 220 -15.98 -16.93 -1.71
CA SER A 220 -15.88 -16.51 -3.10
C SER A 220 -14.52 -15.85 -3.31
N GLY A 221 -13.86 -16.14 -4.42
CA GLY A 221 -12.55 -15.54 -4.66
C GLY A 221 -11.38 -16.36 -4.15
N ALA A 222 -11.56 -17.61 -3.80
CA ALA A 222 -10.47 -18.55 -3.56
C ALA A 222 -9.67 -18.78 -4.84
N LEU A 223 -8.35 -18.84 -4.75
CA LEU A 223 -7.45 -18.99 -5.91
C LEU A 223 -7.73 -20.22 -6.78
N GLY A 224 -8.27 -21.29 -6.19
CA GLY A 224 -8.68 -22.50 -6.90
C GLY A 224 -10.04 -22.42 -7.60
N THR A 225 -10.72 -21.27 -7.56
CA THR A 225 -12.04 -21.10 -8.19
C THR A 225 -11.92 -21.12 -9.71
N ALA A 226 -12.83 -21.80 -10.40
CA ALA A 226 -12.82 -21.90 -11.85
C ALA A 226 -12.96 -20.53 -12.54
N ALA A 227 -12.26 -20.35 -13.67
CA ALA A 227 -12.16 -19.05 -14.35
C ALA A 227 -13.53 -18.43 -14.72
N HIS A 228 -14.53 -19.25 -15.08
CA HIS A 228 -15.87 -18.78 -15.42
C HIS A 228 -16.70 -18.24 -14.23
N GLN A 229 -16.22 -18.45 -13.00
CA GLN A 229 -16.85 -17.92 -11.78
C GLN A 229 -16.27 -16.55 -11.38
N TRP A 230 -15.40 -16.00 -12.23
CA TRP A 230 -14.77 -14.71 -12.03
C TRP A 230 -15.24 -13.72 -13.09
N ALA A 231 -15.69 -12.57 -12.65
CA ALA A 231 -15.94 -11.45 -13.53
C ALA A 231 -15.56 -10.14 -12.82
N GLY A 232 -14.99 -9.24 -13.58
CA GLY A 232 -14.59 -7.92 -13.11
C GLY A 232 -14.66 -6.91 -14.23
N LEU A 233 -14.33 -5.66 -13.92
CA LEU A 233 -14.38 -4.54 -14.85
C LEU A 233 -12.99 -3.99 -15.20
N GLY A 234 -11.93 -4.67 -14.75
CA GLY A 234 -10.54 -4.34 -15.04
C GLY A 234 -10.11 -4.73 -16.45
N ALA A 235 -8.88 -4.37 -16.77
CA ALA A 235 -8.26 -4.62 -18.07
C ALA A 235 -8.02 -6.13 -18.35
N PHE A 236 -7.88 -6.90 -17.29
CA PHE A 236 -7.61 -8.34 -17.36
C PHE A 236 -8.62 -9.13 -16.56
N ARG A 237 -8.72 -10.44 -16.86
CA ARG A 237 -9.54 -11.39 -16.15
C ARG A 237 -8.73 -12.63 -15.77
N PHE A 238 -9.17 -13.35 -14.77
CA PHE A 238 -8.52 -14.57 -14.30
C PHE A 238 -8.52 -15.65 -15.39
N LYS A 239 -7.36 -16.27 -15.59
CA LYS A 239 -7.17 -17.38 -16.53
C LYS A 239 -6.73 -18.65 -15.83
N GLU A 240 -5.62 -18.62 -15.08
CA GLU A 240 -4.99 -19.80 -14.52
C GLU A 240 -4.29 -19.47 -13.19
N TYR A 241 -4.30 -20.42 -12.28
CA TYR A 241 -3.51 -20.39 -11.07
C TYR A 241 -2.80 -21.73 -10.87
N VAL A 242 -1.51 -21.67 -10.58
CA VAL A 242 -0.68 -22.82 -10.21
C VAL A 242 -0.06 -22.54 -8.84
N ALA A 243 -0.53 -23.27 -7.83
CA ALA A 243 -0.16 -23.07 -6.43
C ALA A 243 1.36 -23.01 -6.23
N GLY A 244 1.82 -22.04 -5.46
CA GLY A 244 3.22 -21.80 -5.16
C GLY A 244 4.09 -21.38 -6.34
N GLN A 245 3.54 -21.24 -7.55
CA GLN A 245 4.31 -20.93 -8.76
C GLN A 245 3.91 -19.61 -9.42
N ARG A 246 2.66 -19.53 -9.93
CA ARG A 246 2.20 -18.40 -10.72
C ARG A 246 0.69 -18.23 -10.74
N LEU A 247 0.27 -17.05 -11.11
CA LEU A 247 -1.09 -16.70 -11.49
C LEU A 247 -1.05 -16.03 -12.86
N VAL A 248 -1.96 -16.38 -13.76
CA VAL A 248 -2.06 -15.82 -15.11
C VAL A 248 -3.40 -15.14 -15.28
N LEU A 249 -3.34 -13.93 -15.76
CA LEU A 249 -4.51 -13.17 -16.21
C LEU A 249 -4.47 -13.05 -17.74
N GLU A 250 -5.63 -13.06 -18.37
CA GLU A 250 -5.79 -12.81 -19.80
C GLU A 250 -6.55 -11.51 -20.06
N ARG A 251 -6.42 -10.97 -21.26
CA ARG A 251 -7.12 -9.76 -21.71
C ARG A 251 -8.62 -9.86 -21.47
N ASN A 252 -9.20 -8.78 -20.90
CA ASN A 252 -10.65 -8.61 -20.87
C ASN A 252 -11.13 -8.06 -22.23
N PRO A 253 -11.87 -8.83 -23.04
CA PRO A 253 -12.33 -8.37 -24.34
C PRO A 253 -13.42 -7.29 -24.28
N TYR A 254 -14.01 -7.07 -23.11
CA TYR A 254 -15.08 -6.08 -22.89
C TYR A 254 -14.61 -4.84 -22.12
N TYR A 255 -13.28 -4.66 -21.98
CA TYR A 255 -12.73 -3.52 -21.24
C TYR A 255 -13.22 -2.18 -21.79
N TRP A 256 -13.53 -1.25 -20.92
CA TRP A 256 -14.26 -0.02 -21.23
C TRP A 256 -13.37 1.18 -21.57
N LYS A 257 -12.05 1.00 -21.67
CA LYS A 257 -11.12 2.06 -22.12
C LYS A 257 -10.62 1.80 -23.55
N THR A 258 -10.31 2.89 -24.25
CA THR A 258 -9.68 2.88 -25.58
C THR A 258 -8.45 3.78 -25.59
N ASP A 259 -7.56 3.54 -26.56
CA ASP A 259 -6.52 4.49 -26.92
C ASP A 259 -7.11 5.73 -27.62
N GLU A 260 -6.26 6.70 -27.99
CA GLU A 260 -6.65 7.92 -28.71
C GLU A 260 -7.24 7.63 -30.09
N GLN A 261 -6.85 6.52 -30.72
CA GLN A 261 -7.37 6.08 -32.03
C GLN A 261 -8.73 5.38 -31.91
N GLY A 262 -9.22 5.15 -30.68
CA GLY A 262 -10.50 4.49 -30.43
C GLY A 262 -10.41 2.97 -30.43
N ASN A 263 -9.21 2.40 -30.36
CA ASN A 263 -9.02 0.98 -30.25
C ASN A 263 -9.12 0.52 -28.80
N ARG A 264 -9.83 -0.58 -28.56
CA ARG A 264 -10.07 -1.12 -27.20
C ARG A 264 -8.79 -1.65 -26.57
N LEU A 265 -8.52 -1.23 -25.36
CA LEU A 265 -7.43 -1.71 -24.51
C LEU A 265 -7.85 -3.04 -23.77
N PRO A 266 -6.94 -3.76 -23.13
CA PRO A 266 -5.48 -3.54 -23.08
C PRO A 266 -4.76 -4.02 -24.35
N TYR A 267 -3.52 -3.60 -24.53
CA TYR A 267 -2.69 -4.08 -25.67
C TYR A 267 -2.18 -5.50 -25.44
N LEU A 268 -1.77 -5.84 -24.21
CA LEU A 268 -1.25 -7.17 -23.89
C LEU A 268 -2.34 -8.24 -23.90
N ASP A 269 -1.96 -9.48 -24.27
CA ASP A 269 -2.85 -10.65 -24.16
C ASP A 269 -2.88 -11.20 -22.74
N GLU A 270 -1.74 -11.17 -22.03
CA GLU A 270 -1.60 -11.82 -20.72
C GLU A 270 -0.68 -11.03 -19.77
N ILE A 271 -0.96 -11.20 -18.47
CA ILE A 271 -0.04 -10.90 -17.38
C ILE A 271 0.25 -12.18 -16.62
N VAL A 272 1.52 -12.48 -16.38
CA VAL A 272 1.95 -13.62 -15.56
C VAL A 272 2.58 -13.09 -14.28
N PHE A 273 1.99 -13.41 -13.14
CA PHE A 273 2.53 -13.13 -11.82
C PHE A 273 3.27 -14.37 -11.31
N LEU A 274 4.59 -14.28 -11.17
CA LEU A 274 5.43 -15.33 -10.57
C LEU A 274 5.56 -15.09 -9.06
N PHE A 275 5.46 -16.13 -8.25
CA PHE A 275 5.64 -16.01 -6.79
C PHE A 275 7.10 -16.18 -6.43
N VAL A 276 7.75 -15.09 -6.03
CA VAL A 276 9.20 -15.02 -5.77
C VAL A 276 9.44 -14.29 -4.44
N PRO A 277 9.45 -14.99 -3.29
CA PRO A 277 9.51 -14.36 -1.97
C PRO A 277 10.81 -13.57 -1.69
N SER A 278 11.94 -14.03 -2.22
CA SER A 278 13.24 -13.39 -2.00
C SER A 278 13.43 -12.19 -2.92
N ALA A 279 13.76 -11.02 -2.36
CA ALA A 279 14.08 -9.82 -3.11
C ALA A 279 15.28 -10.03 -4.05
N ASP A 280 16.30 -10.74 -3.59
CA ASP A 280 17.49 -11.05 -4.41
C ASP A 280 17.14 -11.99 -5.57
N ALA A 281 16.26 -12.97 -5.35
CA ALA A 281 15.76 -13.83 -6.41
C ALA A 281 14.94 -13.04 -7.44
N GLN A 282 14.15 -12.04 -7.02
CA GLN A 282 13.44 -11.14 -7.94
C GLN A 282 14.43 -10.35 -8.81
N VAL A 283 15.50 -9.83 -8.21
CA VAL A 283 16.57 -9.12 -8.94
C VAL A 283 17.24 -10.04 -9.97
N LEU A 284 17.61 -11.26 -9.58
CA LEU A 284 18.24 -12.23 -10.49
C LEU A 284 17.32 -12.61 -11.66
N ARG A 285 16.02 -12.83 -11.42
CA ARG A 285 15.04 -13.14 -12.47
C ARG A 285 14.82 -11.96 -13.43
N PHE A 286 14.87 -10.73 -12.91
CA PHE A 286 14.81 -9.54 -13.75
C PHE A 286 16.08 -9.39 -14.62
N GLN A 287 17.27 -9.60 -14.04
CA GLN A 287 18.53 -9.56 -14.77
C GLN A 287 18.64 -10.64 -15.86
N SER A 288 18.17 -11.85 -15.57
CA SER A 288 18.15 -12.95 -16.55
C SER A 288 17.08 -12.78 -17.63
N GLY A 289 16.18 -11.81 -17.48
CA GLY A 289 15.08 -11.57 -18.39
C GLY A 289 13.89 -12.52 -18.22
N GLU A 290 13.81 -13.28 -17.13
CA GLU A 290 12.66 -14.11 -16.82
C GLU A 290 11.44 -13.27 -16.41
N THR A 291 11.66 -12.11 -15.74
CA THR A 291 10.62 -11.11 -15.50
C THR A 291 10.88 -9.86 -16.32
N ASP A 292 9.81 -9.15 -16.68
CA ASP A 292 9.84 -7.99 -17.56
C ASP A 292 9.91 -6.66 -16.81
N MET A 293 9.44 -6.65 -15.57
CA MET A 293 9.38 -5.47 -14.72
C MET A 293 9.74 -5.84 -13.28
N ILE A 294 10.26 -4.86 -12.54
CA ILE A 294 10.59 -4.98 -11.13
C ILE A 294 10.26 -3.69 -10.40
N SER A 295 9.74 -3.78 -9.20
CA SER A 295 9.38 -2.65 -8.35
C SER A 295 9.89 -2.84 -6.92
N ARG A 296 9.83 -1.78 -6.10
CA ARG A 296 10.23 -1.81 -4.68
C ARG A 296 11.67 -2.28 -4.45
N LEU A 297 12.57 -1.83 -5.33
CA LEU A 297 13.99 -2.11 -5.19
C LEU A 297 14.59 -1.35 -4.01
N GLY A 298 15.44 -2.01 -3.24
CA GLY A 298 16.37 -1.31 -2.35
C GLY A 298 17.43 -0.54 -3.14
N ALA A 299 17.97 0.52 -2.57
CA ALA A 299 18.93 1.42 -3.22
C ALA A 299 20.19 0.70 -3.72
N GLU A 300 20.65 -0.31 -2.99
CA GLU A 300 21.81 -1.12 -3.37
C GLU A 300 21.56 -1.90 -4.67
N ASN A 301 20.47 -2.66 -4.73
CA ASN A 301 20.09 -3.43 -5.91
C ASN A 301 19.81 -2.54 -7.10
N PHE A 302 19.15 -1.38 -6.89
CA PHE A 302 18.94 -0.40 -7.94
C PHE A 302 20.26 0.14 -8.50
N SER A 303 21.22 0.46 -7.63
CA SER A 303 22.55 0.95 -8.04
C SER A 303 23.32 -0.10 -8.83
N VAL A 304 23.25 -1.38 -8.45
CA VAL A 304 23.85 -2.49 -9.18
C VAL A 304 23.22 -2.64 -10.57
N LEU A 305 21.88 -2.73 -10.62
CA LEU A 305 21.13 -2.87 -11.87
C LEU A 305 21.36 -1.69 -12.81
N SER A 306 21.36 -0.45 -12.30
CA SER A 306 21.57 0.74 -13.11
C SER A 306 22.93 0.75 -13.82
N ARG A 307 23.99 0.25 -13.17
CA ARG A 307 25.34 0.13 -13.77
C ARG A 307 25.43 -0.95 -14.83
N GLN A 308 24.58 -1.97 -14.77
CA GLN A 308 24.57 -3.12 -15.66
C GLN A 308 23.48 -3.06 -16.74
N ALA A 309 22.68 -1.99 -16.76
CA ALA A 309 21.52 -1.84 -17.63
C ALA A 309 21.90 -1.91 -19.11
N ARG A 310 21.54 -2.99 -19.81
CA ARG A 310 21.69 -3.19 -21.26
C ARG A 310 20.32 -3.24 -21.94
N ASP A 311 19.51 -4.23 -21.57
CA ASP A 311 18.23 -4.53 -22.21
C ASP A 311 17.03 -4.02 -21.38
N TYR A 312 17.29 -3.34 -20.28
CA TYR A 312 16.28 -2.75 -19.41
C TYR A 312 16.62 -1.29 -19.04
N THR A 313 15.62 -0.58 -18.58
CA THR A 313 15.73 0.79 -18.05
C THR A 313 15.40 0.77 -16.59
N MET A 314 16.21 1.46 -15.80
CA MET A 314 15.93 1.73 -14.39
C MET A 314 15.36 3.13 -14.26
N ALA A 315 14.35 3.29 -13.42
CA ALA A 315 13.71 4.57 -13.14
C ALA A 315 13.61 4.82 -11.64
N ASP A 316 13.95 6.03 -11.26
CA ASP A 316 13.73 6.58 -9.93
C ASP A 316 12.52 7.51 -10.04
N ALA A 317 11.39 7.14 -9.46
CA ALA A 317 10.16 7.93 -9.50
C ALA A 317 10.13 9.03 -8.42
N GLY A 318 11.18 9.11 -7.62
CA GLY A 318 11.29 10.04 -6.49
C GLY A 318 10.69 9.49 -5.19
N PRO A 319 10.67 10.32 -4.13
CA PRO A 319 10.18 9.91 -2.83
C PRO A 319 8.74 9.42 -2.87
N GLY A 320 8.50 8.23 -2.29
CA GLY A 320 7.17 7.69 -2.12
C GLY A 320 6.37 8.40 -1.02
N LEU A 321 5.25 7.79 -0.61
CA LEU A 321 4.44 8.28 0.52
C LEU A 321 4.77 7.54 1.83
N GLU A 322 5.80 6.70 1.85
CA GLU A 322 6.30 6.11 3.09
C GLU A 322 7.16 7.13 3.82
N TYR A 323 6.91 7.30 5.12
CA TYR A 323 7.75 8.08 6.01
C TYR A 323 8.19 7.24 7.21
N ASN A 324 9.47 7.34 7.56
CA ASN A 324 10.07 6.67 8.70
C ASN A 324 10.31 7.69 9.82
N PHE A 325 10.10 7.27 11.06
CA PHE A 325 10.13 8.14 12.22
C PHE A 325 10.56 7.41 13.50
N LEU A 326 11.06 8.19 14.45
CA LEU A 326 11.26 7.81 15.84
C LEU A 326 10.10 8.39 16.67
N PHE A 327 9.56 7.64 17.61
CA PHE A 327 8.64 8.14 18.62
C PHE A 327 8.95 7.55 20.00
N PHE A 328 8.57 8.30 21.03
CA PHE A 328 8.74 7.91 22.42
C PHE A 328 7.43 7.41 23.02
N ASN A 329 7.55 6.62 24.08
CA ASN A 329 6.40 6.14 24.86
C ASN A 329 5.83 7.29 25.71
N LEU A 330 4.77 7.92 25.22
CA LEU A 330 4.03 8.97 25.95
C LEU A 330 2.75 8.45 26.60
N ASN A 331 2.53 7.14 26.60
CA ASN A 331 1.34 6.52 27.16
C ASN A 331 1.12 6.92 28.62
N ASP A 332 -0.15 7.02 29.03
CA ASP A 332 -0.50 7.00 30.45
C ASP A 332 -0.47 5.55 30.94
N LEU A 333 0.53 5.23 31.76
CA LEU A 333 0.72 3.90 32.32
C LEU A 333 0.10 3.76 33.71
N GLY A 334 -0.59 4.79 34.20
CA GLY A 334 -1.25 4.81 35.50
C GLY A 334 -0.28 4.83 36.70
N GLU A 335 -0.82 4.59 37.90
CA GLU A 335 -0.08 4.73 39.17
C GLU A 335 0.95 3.61 39.43
N LYS A 336 0.85 2.46 38.79
CA LYS A 336 1.68 1.27 39.03
C LYS A 336 2.89 1.15 38.09
N VAL A 337 3.28 2.23 37.46
CA VAL A 337 4.44 2.23 36.56
C VAL A 337 5.75 2.08 37.37
N PRO A 338 6.71 1.24 36.92
CA PRO A 338 8.02 1.16 37.56
C PRO A 338 8.70 2.53 37.63
N PRO A 339 9.37 2.88 38.76
CA PRO A 339 9.98 4.21 38.94
C PRO A 339 10.95 4.62 37.83
N GLU A 340 11.70 3.67 37.29
CA GLU A 340 12.61 3.92 36.17
C GLU A 340 11.86 4.29 34.89
N MET A 341 10.76 3.61 34.58
CA MET A 341 9.94 3.94 33.41
C MET A 341 9.23 5.27 33.59
N ALA A 342 8.72 5.56 34.79
CA ALA A 342 8.11 6.86 35.11
C ALA A 342 9.11 8.02 34.88
N ARG A 343 10.36 7.84 35.32
CA ARG A 343 11.45 8.81 35.11
C ARG A 343 11.71 9.02 33.61
N LYS A 344 11.86 7.94 32.84
CA LYS A 344 12.06 8.04 31.39
C LYS A 344 10.89 8.72 30.70
N GLN A 345 9.65 8.40 31.08
CA GLN A 345 8.47 9.09 30.55
C GLN A 345 8.44 10.59 30.87
N ALA A 346 8.95 11.01 32.02
CA ALA A 346 9.09 12.43 32.33
C ALA A 346 10.03 13.13 31.34
N TRP A 347 11.15 12.47 30.95
CA TRP A 347 12.03 12.98 29.91
C TRP A 347 11.31 13.07 28.55
N PHE A 348 10.63 11.99 28.16
CA PHE A 348 9.97 11.88 26.85
C PHE A 348 8.79 12.84 26.69
N ARG A 349 8.07 13.17 27.77
CA ARG A 349 6.99 14.17 27.77
C ARG A 349 7.50 15.59 27.67
N SER A 350 8.78 15.84 27.98
CA SER A 350 9.40 17.16 27.77
C SER A 350 9.52 17.47 26.27
N GLU A 351 8.84 18.49 25.78
CA GLU A 351 8.94 18.93 24.39
C GLU A 351 10.37 19.33 24.03
N LYS A 352 11.05 20.05 24.94
CA LYS A 352 12.45 20.43 24.73
C LYS A 352 13.37 19.23 24.57
N PHE A 353 13.11 18.13 25.30
CA PHE A 353 13.86 16.89 25.11
C PHE A 353 13.63 16.31 23.72
N ARG A 354 12.37 16.20 23.26
CA ARG A 354 12.06 15.68 21.93
C ARG A 354 12.61 16.57 20.81
N GLN A 355 12.49 17.89 20.96
CA GLN A 355 13.07 18.86 20.03
C GLN A 355 14.60 18.76 19.98
N ALA A 356 15.26 18.59 21.14
CA ALA A 356 16.71 18.40 21.21
C ALA A 356 17.14 17.11 20.49
N VAL A 357 16.45 16.00 20.72
CA VAL A 357 16.69 14.74 20.00
C VAL A 357 16.49 14.94 18.49
N SER A 358 15.41 15.61 18.07
CA SER A 358 15.14 15.86 16.65
C SER A 358 16.26 16.67 15.98
N LEU A 359 16.80 17.71 16.67
CA LEU A 359 17.87 18.57 16.15
C LEU A 359 19.24 17.88 16.10
N ALA A 360 19.45 16.85 16.91
CA ALA A 360 20.71 16.09 16.91
C ALA A 360 20.85 15.15 15.72
N ILE A 361 19.73 14.67 15.17
CA ILE A 361 19.71 13.63 14.14
C ILE A 361 20.20 14.15 12.79
N ASP A 362 21.17 13.44 12.21
CA ASP A 362 21.68 13.69 10.85
C ASP A 362 20.81 12.95 9.80
N ARG A 363 19.72 13.59 9.40
CA ARG A 363 18.78 13.05 8.41
C ARG A 363 19.41 12.88 7.03
N GLU A 364 20.35 13.76 6.67
CA GLU A 364 21.09 13.65 5.41
C GLU A 364 22.05 12.45 5.42
N ALA A 365 22.64 12.14 6.58
CA ALA A 365 23.40 10.90 6.75
C ALA A 365 22.51 9.66 6.62
N ILE A 366 21.29 9.69 7.15
CA ILE A 366 20.32 8.62 6.95
C ILE A 366 20.05 8.41 5.45
N VAL A 367 19.70 9.46 4.72
CA VAL A 367 19.46 9.37 3.26
C VAL A 367 20.70 8.84 2.54
N ARG A 368 21.88 9.35 2.87
CA ARG A 368 23.14 8.96 2.23
C ARG A 368 23.54 7.51 2.52
N LEU A 369 23.44 7.07 3.78
CA LEU A 369 23.99 5.78 4.24
C LEU A 369 22.98 4.64 4.17
N VAL A 370 21.69 4.91 4.40
CA VAL A 370 20.64 3.88 4.32
C VAL A 370 20.12 3.77 2.89
N TYR A 371 19.83 4.88 2.25
CA TYR A 371 19.21 4.92 0.93
C TYR A 371 20.16 5.26 -0.22
N GLN A 372 21.47 5.35 0.03
CA GLN A 372 22.50 5.68 -0.98
C GLN A 372 22.16 6.96 -1.77
N GLY A 373 21.58 7.96 -1.10
CA GLY A 373 21.16 9.22 -1.70
C GLY A 373 19.82 9.17 -2.45
N ARG A 374 19.09 8.04 -2.40
CA ARG A 374 17.79 7.84 -3.06
C ARG A 374 16.67 7.88 -2.05
N GLY A 375 16.31 9.08 -1.67
CA GLY A 375 15.30 9.36 -0.67
C GLY A 375 15.34 10.83 -0.28
N ALA A 376 14.45 11.21 0.60
CA ALA A 376 14.34 12.56 1.13
C ALA A 376 14.43 12.58 2.65
N ALA A 377 15.20 13.52 3.19
CA ALA A 377 15.19 13.84 4.62
C ALA A 377 13.84 14.44 5.01
N LEU A 378 13.26 13.98 6.11
CA LEU A 378 11.94 14.42 6.57
C LEU A 378 12.01 15.11 7.92
N TRP A 379 11.29 16.23 8.03
CA TRP A 379 11.10 16.98 9.27
C TRP A 379 9.62 17.02 9.70
N GLY A 380 8.72 16.56 8.84
CA GLY A 380 7.29 16.51 9.05
C GLY A 380 6.68 15.26 8.39
N PRO A 381 5.35 15.06 8.53
CA PRO A 381 4.67 13.84 8.09
C PRO A 381 4.50 13.74 6.58
N VAL A 382 4.55 14.87 5.86
CA VAL A 382 4.27 14.89 4.43
C VAL A 382 5.56 14.77 3.63
N THR A 383 5.65 13.70 2.84
CA THR A 383 6.82 13.45 1.98
C THR A 383 6.81 14.34 0.73
N PRO A 384 7.96 14.58 0.08
CA PRO A 384 7.99 15.30 -1.19
C PRO A 384 7.15 14.66 -2.29
N GLY A 385 6.93 13.34 -2.24
CA GLY A 385 6.02 12.63 -3.14
C GLY A 385 4.55 13.06 -3.02
N ASN A 386 4.20 13.73 -1.93
CA ASN A 386 2.89 14.31 -1.67
C ASN A 386 2.93 15.85 -1.67
N ALA A 387 3.52 16.44 -2.70
CA ALA A 387 3.74 17.89 -2.78
C ALA A 387 2.45 18.72 -2.63
N ARG A 388 1.29 18.17 -2.98
CA ARG A 388 0.00 18.86 -2.87
C ARG A 388 -0.38 19.22 -1.43
N TRP A 389 -0.03 18.37 -0.47
CA TRP A 389 -0.38 18.53 0.93
C TRP A 389 0.79 19.06 1.79
N ALA A 390 1.99 19.14 1.25
CA ALA A 390 3.14 19.66 1.97
C ALA A 390 2.94 21.15 2.37
N ASN A 391 3.19 21.46 3.65
CA ASN A 391 3.23 22.84 4.12
C ASN A 391 4.60 23.45 3.81
N THR A 392 4.70 24.16 2.70
CA THR A 392 5.94 24.80 2.24
C THR A 392 6.33 26.06 3.05
N ALA A 393 5.46 26.53 3.96
CA ALA A 393 5.76 27.67 4.84
C ALA A 393 6.62 27.29 6.04
N ILE A 394 6.61 26.02 6.44
CA ILE A 394 7.41 25.54 7.57
C ILE A 394 8.91 25.66 7.22
N ARG A 395 9.65 26.31 8.11
CA ARG A 395 11.11 26.42 8.03
C ARG A 395 11.74 25.43 9.01
N TYR A 396 12.39 24.43 8.47
CA TYR A 396 13.08 23.44 9.30
C TYR A 396 14.46 23.95 9.70
N PRO A 397 14.82 23.83 11.00
CA PRO A 397 16.06 24.44 11.52
C PRO A 397 17.35 23.74 11.08
N GLY A 398 17.24 22.54 10.50
CA GLY A 398 18.39 21.68 10.21
C GLY A 398 19.00 21.05 11.46
N ARG A 399 20.03 20.22 11.27
CA ARG A 399 20.79 19.60 12.35
C ARG A 399 21.60 20.64 13.15
N SER A 400 21.52 20.59 14.48
CA SER A 400 22.31 21.46 15.35
C SER A 400 22.52 20.85 16.74
N LEU A 401 23.71 20.34 16.98
CA LEU A 401 24.10 19.79 18.29
C LEU A 401 24.14 20.86 19.38
N ASP A 402 24.52 22.11 19.03
CA ASP A 402 24.58 23.19 20.00
C ASP A 402 23.18 23.60 20.49
N LYS A 403 22.22 23.73 19.57
CA LYS A 403 20.81 23.95 19.95
C LYS A 403 20.25 22.77 20.72
N SER A 404 20.63 21.54 20.38
CA SER A 404 20.23 20.35 21.13
C SER A 404 20.72 20.41 22.57
N ARG A 405 21.98 20.73 22.79
CA ARG A 405 22.58 20.91 24.14
C ARG A 405 21.91 22.03 24.92
N GLN A 406 21.62 23.16 24.27
CA GLN A 406 20.90 24.27 24.88
C GLN A 406 19.50 23.83 25.36
N LEU A 407 18.70 23.18 24.50
CA LEU A 407 17.35 22.69 24.83
C LEU A 407 17.38 21.66 25.97
N LEU A 408 18.37 20.76 25.98
CA LEU A 408 18.55 19.80 27.07
C LEU A 408 18.85 20.49 28.38
N ALA A 409 19.74 21.51 28.38
CA ALA A 409 20.03 22.31 29.58
C ALA A 409 18.80 23.06 30.08
N GLU A 410 18.01 23.66 29.17
CA GLU A 410 16.74 24.31 29.50
C GLU A 410 15.69 23.36 30.02
N ALA A 411 15.77 22.08 29.67
CA ALA A 411 14.90 20.99 30.15
C ALA A 411 15.40 20.38 31.48
N GLY A 412 16.50 20.93 32.07
CA GLY A 412 17.03 20.48 33.35
C GLY A 412 18.08 19.36 33.27
N PHE A 413 18.51 18.97 32.08
CA PHE A 413 19.59 17.99 31.90
C PHE A 413 20.97 18.68 32.00
N ARG A 414 21.96 17.93 32.47
CA ARG A 414 23.34 18.41 32.61
C ARG A 414 24.29 17.49 31.87
N ALA A 415 25.25 18.11 31.14
CA ALA A 415 26.35 17.37 30.55
C ALA A 415 27.46 17.20 31.60
N GLU A 416 27.93 15.99 31.75
CA GLU A 416 29.05 15.60 32.62
C GLU A 416 30.12 14.88 31.78
N ASN A 417 31.34 14.81 32.33
CA ASN A 417 32.36 13.94 31.77
C ASN A 417 32.16 12.52 32.37
N GLY A 418 31.93 11.58 31.50
CA GLY A 418 31.90 10.17 31.87
C GLY A 418 33.29 9.56 32.00
N ASP A 419 33.35 8.24 32.20
CA ASP A 419 34.61 7.50 32.23
C ASP A 419 35.36 7.68 30.89
N ALA A 420 36.67 7.84 30.96
CA ALA A 420 37.54 8.09 29.81
C ALA A 420 37.26 9.41 29.03
N GLY A 421 36.51 10.38 29.61
CA GLY A 421 36.25 11.69 28.99
C GLY A 421 35.15 11.69 27.94
N GLU A 422 34.38 10.60 27.82
CA GLU A 422 33.20 10.57 26.96
C GLU A 422 32.08 11.48 27.48
N PRO A 423 31.29 12.14 26.62
CA PRO A 423 30.16 12.96 27.08
C PRO A 423 29.12 12.04 27.77
N LYS A 424 28.57 12.48 28.90
CA LYS A 424 27.51 11.85 29.64
C LYS A 424 26.43 12.88 29.95
N LEU A 425 25.18 12.57 29.59
CA LEU A 425 24.05 13.41 29.97
C LEU A 425 23.37 12.81 31.20
N VAL A 426 23.06 13.65 32.19
CA VAL A 426 22.32 13.27 33.37
C VAL A 426 21.08 14.13 33.52
N ASP A 427 20.04 13.57 34.13
CA ASP A 427 18.81 14.29 34.47
C ASP A 427 18.99 15.17 35.73
N ALA A 428 17.89 15.80 36.18
CA ALA A 428 17.89 16.68 37.37
C ALA A 428 18.33 15.94 38.64
N ASP A 429 18.09 14.62 38.73
CA ASP A 429 18.47 13.78 39.86
C ASP A 429 19.89 13.20 39.73
N GLY A 430 20.64 13.59 38.70
CA GLY A 430 21.99 13.08 38.43
C GLY A 430 22.02 11.66 37.85
N LYS A 431 20.89 11.14 37.36
CA LYS A 431 20.85 9.82 36.74
C LYS A 431 21.21 9.90 35.27
N PRO A 432 21.97 8.94 34.72
CA PRO A 432 22.30 8.90 33.30
C PRO A 432 21.04 8.83 32.43
N VAL A 433 21.06 9.54 31.30
CA VAL A 433 20.00 9.46 30.30
C VAL A 433 20.28 8.28 29.39
N GLU A 434 19.56 7.20 29.65
CA GLU A 434 19.71 5.92 28.94
C GLU A 434 18.32 5.36 28.58
N PHE A 435 18.14 4.91 27.33
CA PHE A 435 16.89 4.26 26.89
C PHE A 435 17.12 3.31 25.71
N SER A 436 16.12 2.45 25.47
CA SER A 436 16.13 1.54 24.34
C SER A 436 15.33 2.09 23.16
N ILE A 437 15.79 1.79 21.94
CA ILE A 437 15.02 1.97 20.71
C ILE A 437 14.70 0.59 20.15
N ILE A 438 13.41 0.22 20.14
CA ILE A 438 12.93 -0.99 19.50
C ILE A 438 12.66 -0.73 18.01
N THR A 439 12.87 -1.73 17.16
CA THR A 439 12.55 -1.68 15.72
C THR A 439 12.33 -3.08 15.18
N SER A 440 11.81 -3.21 13.95
CA SER A 440 11.60 -4.53 13.33
C SER A 440 12.90 -5.17 12.87
N SER A 441 13.15 -6.41 13.28
CA SER A 441 14.30 -7.21 12.83
C SER A 441 14.23 -7.59 11.34
N SER A 442 13.04 -7.58 10.74
CA SER A 442 12.84 -7.87 9.32
C SER A 442 13.03 -6.67 8.40
N ASN A 443 13.21 -5.45 8.95
CA ASN A 443 13.47 -4.24 8.19
C ASN A 443 14.89 -3.72 8.45
N THR A 444 15.82 -4.08 7.58
CA THR A 444 17.24 -3.74 7.70
C THR A 444 17.50 -2.24 7.64
N ASP A 445 16.70 -1.49 6.88
CA ASP A 445 16.88 -0.04 6.73
C ASP A 445 16.51 0.68 8.04
N ARG A 446 15.41 0.31 8.69
CA ARG A 446 15.05 0.85 10.01
C ARG A 446 16.05 0.46 11.11
N ALA A 447 16.61 -0.74 11.04
CA ALA A 447 17.68 -1.15 11.95
C ALA A 447 18.95 -0.28 11.77
N LYS A 448 19.36 -0.01 10.53
CA LYS A 448 20.46 0.93 10.22
C LYS A 448 20.14 2.35 10.71
N MET A 449 18.90 2.84 10.49
CA MET A 449 18.48 4.15 11.03
C MET A 449 18.63 4.19 12.54
N ALA A 450 18.12 3.18 13.27
CA ALA A 450 18.22 3.14 14.74
C ALA A 450 19.68 3.18 15.22
N THR A 451 20.61 2.54 14.50
CA THR A 451 22.06 2.60 14.79
C THR A 451 22.61 4.01 14.55
N LEU A 452 22.22 4.68 13.45
CA LEU A 452 22.65 6.07 13.20
C LEU A 452 22.10 7.02 14.28
N LEU A 453 20.87 6.82 14.75
CA LEU A 453 20.30 7.56 15.86
C LEU A 453 21.09 7.36 17.16
N GLN A 454 21.50 6.11 17.44
CA GLN A 454 22.36 5.79 18.59
C GLN A 454 23.67 6.60 18.54
N ASP A 455 24.33 6.64 17.37
CA ASP A 455 25.58 7.38 17.17
C ASP A 455 25.39 8.90 17.29
N ASP A 456 24.31 9.45 16.75
CA ASP A 456 23.99 10.87 16.87
C ASP A 456 23.70 11.28 18.32
N LEU A 457 22.92 10.49 19.05
CA LEU A 457 22.55 10.77 20.44
C LEU A 457 23.72 10.56 21.41
N LYS A 458 24.66 9.67 21.10
CA LYS A 458 25.92 9.53 21.84
C LYS A 458 26.71 10.85 21.90
N GLN A 459 26.64 11.70 20.85
CA GLN A 459 27.31 13.01 20.81
C GLN A 459 26.73 14.01 21.82
N LEU A 460 25.53 13.76 22.32
CA LEU A 460 24.89 14.52 23.40
C LEU A 460 25.12 13.87 24.79
N GLY A 461 25.79 12.74 24.86
CA GLY A 461 25.96 11.96 26.08
C GLY A 461 24.77 11.08 26.46
N ILE A 462 23.83 10.89 25.54
CA ILE A 462 22.68 9.99 25.69
C ILE A 462 23.08 8.58 25.27
N ARG A 463 22.84 7.59 26.13
CA ARG A 463 23.08 6.18 25.82
C ARG A 463 21.83 5.53 25.27
N VAL A 464 21.92 4.99 24.06
CA VAL A 464 20.82 4.30 23.40
C VAL A 464 21.19 2.83 23.18
N GLN A 465 20.26 1.93 23.48
CA GLN A 465 20.36 0.52 23.13
C GLN A 465 19.38 0.19 22.01
N VAL A 466 19.89 -0.25 20.85
CA VAL A 466 19.03 -0.69 19.74
C VAL A 466 18.62 -2.15 19.97
N VAL A 467 17.30 -2.42 19.93
CA VAL A 467 16.71 -3.74 20.19
C VAL A 467 15.81 -4.14 19.01
N PRO A 468 16.33 -4.89 18.03
CA PRO A 468 15.51 -5.44 16.95
C PRO A 468 14.57 -6.55 17.46
N LEU A 469 13.28 -6.47 17.11
CA LEU A 469 12.24 -7.41 17.50
C LEU A 469 11.54 -7.99 16.26
N GLU A 470 10.96 -9.17 16.41
CA GLU A 470 10.01 -9.69 15.43
C GLU A 470 8.81 -8.72 15.33
N LEU A 471 8.29 -8.50 14.12
CA LEU A 471 7.30 -7.43 13.85
C LEU A 471 6.05 -7.52 14.73
N ARG A 472 5.52 -8.72 14.93
CA ARG A 472 4.33 -8.92 15.76
C ARG A 472 4.60 -8.56 17.22
N SER A 473 5.74 -9.01 17.75
CA SER A 473 6.17 -8.68 19.10
C SER A 473 6.40 -7.17 19.29
N LEU A 474 6.94 -6.51 18.26
CA LEU A 474 7.12 -5.06 18.27
C LEU A 474 5.77 -4.33 18.33
N ILE A 475 4.82 -4.72 17.48
CA ILE A 475 3.47 -4.10 17.47
C ILE A 475 2.74 -4.37 18.80
N ASP A 476 2.80 -5.59 19.34
CA ASP A 476 2.21 -5.91 20.65
C ASP A 476 2.80 -5.04 21.75
N ARG A 477 4.13 -4.82 21.78
CA ARG A 477 4.77 -3.93 22.76
C ARG A 477 4.32 -2.49 22.64
N VAL A 478 4.13 -1.98 21.44
CA VAL A 478 3.71 -0.59 21.21
C VAL A 478 2.24 -0.40 21.56
N THR A 479 1.36 -1.32 21.11
CA THR A 479 -0.09 -1.08 21.13
C THR A 479 -0.81 -1.75 22.32
N GLN A 480 -0.28 -2.88 22.84
CA GLN A 480 -0.93 -3.66 23.88
C GLN A 480 -0.25 -3.51 25.24
N THR A 481 0.99 -4.00 25.37
CA THR A 481 1.69 -4.00 26.67
C THR A 481 2.28 -2.65 27.02
N LYS A 482 2.58 -1.80 26.03
CA LYS A 482 3.22 -0.47 26.18
C LYS A 482 4.60 -0.53 26.85
N GLU A 483 5.26 -1.70 26.79
CA GLU A 483 6.58 -1.97 27.39
C GLU A 483 7.71 -1.64 26.42
N TYR A 484 7.94 -0.34 26.18
CA TYR A 484 9.03 0.18 25.36
C TYR A 484 9.42 1.58 25.82
N ASP A 485 10.62 2.03 25.50
CA ASP A 485 11.07 3.41 25.74
C ASP A 485 10.82 4.27 24.49
N ALA A 486 11.38 3.84 23.37
CA ALA A 486 11.25 4.49 22.07
C ALA A 486 11.17 3.46 20.94
N CYS A 487 10.63 3.84 19.79
CA CYS A 487 10.48 2.94 18.65
C CYS A 487 10.80 3.66 17.33
N VAL A 488 11.57 2.99 16.45
CA VAL A 488 11.70 3.39 15.05
C VAL A 488 10.78 2.53 14.20
N LEU A 489 9.84 3.20 13.53
CA LEU A 489 8.83 2.57 12.66
C LEU A 489 8.64 3.41 11.39
N GLY A 490 7.80 2.96 10.49
CA GLY A 490 7.38 3.72 9.31
C GLY A 490 5.96 3.39 8.92
N ILE A 491 5.30 4.36 8.32
CA ILE A 491 3.96 4.25 7.76
C ILE A 491 4.04 4.55 6.27
N ALA A 492 3.39 3.71 5.46
CA ALA A 492 3.19 3.95 4.04
C ALA A 492 1.73 4.36 3.81
N SER A 493 1.52 5.54 3.26
CA SER A 493 0.19 5.98 2.86
C SER A 493 -0.15 5.46 1.46
N PHE A 494 -1.38 5.01 1.27
CA PHE A 494 -1.86 4.51 -0.04
C PHE A 494 -2.55 5.61 -0.86
N ASP A 495 -2.82 6.75 -0.24
CA ASP A 495 -3.41 7.92 -0.87
C ASP A 495 -2.67 9.19 -0.42
N ALA A 496 -2.61 10.18 -1.30
CA ALA A 496 -2.05 11.47 -1.00
C ALA A 496 -2.94 12.33 -0.08
N ASP A 497 -4.22 12.03 0.01
CA ASP A 497 -5.15 12.75 0.91
C ASP A 497 -4.86 12.43 2.38
N PRO A 498 -4.96 13.40 3.30
CA PRO A 498 -4.73 13.15 4.73
C PRO A 498 -5.78 12.28 5.42
N ASN A 499 -6.94 12.04 4.80
CA ASN A 499 -8.02 11.28 5.41
C ASN A 499 -7.67 9.84 5.80
N PRO A 500 -6.97 9.03 4.99
CA PRO A 500 -6.55 7.69 5.39
C PRO A 500 -5.67 7.68 6.64
N GLU A 501 -5.06 8.81 6.99
CA GLU A 501 -4.22 8.95 8.17
C GLU A 501 -4.96 9.48 9.41
N MET A 502 -6.30 9.63 9.37
CA MET A 502 -7.10 10.04 10.54
C MET A 502 -6.79 9.18 11.78
N ASN A 503 -6.62 7.87 11.61
CA ASN A 503 -6.29 6.94 12.67
C ASN A 503 -4.88 7.14 13.27
N VAL A 504 -4.01 7.88 12.58
CA VAL A 504 -2.66 8.27 13.07
C VAL A 504 -2.75 9.57 13.87
N TRP A 505 -3.49 10.55 13.35
CA TRP A 505 -3.47 11.91 13.88
C TRP A 505 -4.48 12.15 14.99
N LEU A 506 -5.66 11.50 14.96
CA LEU A 506 -6.63 11.60 16.05
C LEU A 506 -6.11 10.93 17.32
N SER A 507 -6.26 11.60 18.46
CA SER A 507 -5.85 11.07 19.76
C SER A 507 -6.54 9.74 20.10
N SER A 508 -7.78 9.55 19.65
CA SER A 508 -8.54 8.29 19.78
C SER A 508 -8.08 7.18 18.83
N GLY A 509 -7.17 7.47 17.90
CA GLY A 509 -6.74 6.52 16.86
C GLY A 509 -5.88 5.38 17.42
N GLY A 510 -6.08 4.16 16.92
CA GLY A 510 -5.25 3.01 17.27
C GLY A 510 -3.82 3.08 16.71
N MET A 511 -3.60 3.91 15.69
CA MET A 511 -2.28 4.18 15.10
C MET A 511 -1.65 5.49 15.61
N HIS A 512 -2.21 6.11 16.64
CA HIS A 512 -1.65 7.24 17.37
C HIS A 512 -0.48 6.76 18.25
N LEU A 513 0.60 6.32 17.63
CA LEU A 513 1.57 5.36 18.16
C LEU A 513 2.27 5.78 19.46
N TRP A 514 2.42 7.08 19.71
CA TRP A 514 3.05 7.56 20.95
C TRP A 514 2.13 7.44 22.19
N ASN A 515 0.79 7.41 21.99
CA ASN A 515 -0.22 7.18 23.02
C ASN A 515 -1.55 6.71 22.37
N PRO A 516 -1.64 5.46 21.89
CA PRO A 516 -2.78 4.99 21.09
C PRO A 516 -4.07 4.86 21.88
N SER A 517 -5.19 5.09 21.17
CA SER A 517 -6.57 4.86 21.66
C SER A 517 -6.91 5.62 22.94
N GLN A 518 -6.55 6.89 23.01
CA GLN A 518 -6.88 7.76 24.14
C GLN A 518 -8.40 7.96 24.24
N LYS A 519 -8.93 7.98 25.46
CA LYS A 519 -10.34 8.34 25.71
C LYS A 519 -10.58 9.84 25.56
N HIS A 520 -9.59 10.63 25.89
CA HIS A 520 -9.54 12.08 25.76
C HIS A 520 -8.11 12.48 25.40
N PRO A 521 -7.92 13.55 24.62
CA PRO A 521 -6.59 14.05 24.31
C PRO A 521 -5.77 14.32 25.57
N ALA A 522 -4.56 13.81 25.65
CA ALA A 522 -3.69 13.99 26.83
C ALA A 522 -3.12 15.42 26.91
N THR A 523 -3.11 16.16 25.80
CA THR A 523 -2.56 17.50 25.69
C THR A 523 -3.50 18.44 24.91
N SER A 524 -3.31 19.75 25.10
CA SER A 524 -4.08 20.76 24.37
C SER A 524 -3.79 20.75 22.86
N TRP A 525 -2.56 20.45 22.45
CA TRP A 525 -2.18 20.38 21.03
C TRP A 525 -2.75 19.12 20.34
N GLU A 526 -2.89 17.99 21.04
CA GLU A 526 -3.63 16.83 20.51
C GLU A 526 -5.12 17.14 20.32
N ALA A 527 -5.74 17.86 21.29
CA ALA A 527 -7.11 18.32 21.14
C ALA A 527 -7.28 19.31 19.95
N GLU A 528 -6.28 20.17 19.69
CA GLU A 528 -6.26 21.04 18.51
C GLU A 528 -6.17 20.21 17.23
N ILE A 529 -5.31 19.21 17.16
CA ILE A 529 -5.21 18.31 16.01
C ILE A 529 -6.52 17.58 15.77
N ASP A 530 -7.16 17.02 16.81
CA ASP A 530 -8.45 16.34 16.69
C ASP A 530 -9.50 17.25 16.03
N GLY A 531 -9.64 18.48 16.52
CA GLY A 531 -10.57 19.46 15.95
C GLY A 531 -10.25 19.83 14.49
N LEU A 532 -8.97 20.04 14.17
CA LEU A 532 -8.53 20.38 12.81
C LEU A 532 -8.77 19.22 11.84
N MET A 533 -8.48 17.97 12.25
CA MET A 533 -8.68 16.78 11.43
C MET A 533 -10.17 16.50 11.20
N GLU A 534 -11.02 16.68 12.20
CA GLU A 534 -12.47 16.56 12.05
C GLU A 534 -13.04 17.67 11.14
N GLU A 535 -12.57 18.92 11.27
CA GLU A 535 -13.01 20.02 10.42
C GLU A 535 -12.55 19.83 8.97
N GLN A 536 -11.31 19.38 8.73
CA GLN A 536 -10.83 19.12 7.37
C GLN A 536 -11.60 17.98 6.70
N LEU A 537 -12.03 16.96 7.46
CA LEU A 537 -12.83 15.85 6.96
C LEU A 537 -14.17 16.32 6.38
N THR A 538 -14.79 17.32 7.02
CA THR A 538 -16.10 17.84 6.64
C THR A 538 -16.04 19.01 5.66
N ALA A 539 -14.89 19.63 5.46
CA ALA A 539 -14.72 20.74 4.55
C ALA A 539 -14.70 20.28 3.08
N THR A 540 -15.63 20.77 2.26
CA THR A 540 -15.72 20.46 0.82
C THR A 540 -14.76 21.28 -0.04
N ASN A 541 -14.24 22.40 0.49
CA ASN A 541 -13.28 23.26 -0.20
C ASN A 541 -11.84 22.79 0.04
N THR A 542 -11.15 22.37 -1.01
CA THR A 542 -9.78 21.85 -0.96
C THR A 542 -8.79 22.86 -0.35
N ALA A 543 -8.90 24.16 -0.65
CA ALA A 543 -8.01 25.17 -0.09
C ALA A 543 -8.22 25.34 1.42
N LYS A 544 -9.46 25.23 1.90
CA LYS A 544 -9.77 25.21 3.34
C LYS A 544 -9.17 23.96 3.99
N ARG A 545 -9.39 22.78 3.40
CA ARG A 545 -8.81 21.52 3.88
C ARG A 545 -7.29 21.62 4.00
N LYS A 546 -6.64 22.17 2.96
CA LYS A 546 -5.18 22.37 2.97
C LYS A 546 -4.72 23.24 4.14
N LYS A 547 -5.37 24.36 4.41
CA LYS A 547 -5.02 25.23 5.55
C LYS A 547 -5.16 24.53 6.90
N LEU A 548 -6.22 23.74 7.09
CA LEU A 548 -6.42 22.98 8.31
C LEU A 548 -5.31 21.94 8.51
N TYR A 549 -4.97 21.21 7.47
CA TYR A 549 -3.90 20.22 7.53
C TYR A 549 -2.49 20.85 7.60
N ASP A 550 -2.30 22.05 7.04
CA ASP A 550 -1.07 22.82 7.23
C ASP A 550 -0.84 23.13 8.71
N ARG A 551 -1.90 23.50 9.44
CA ARG A 551 -1.79 23.74 10.88
C ARG A 551 -1.49 22.46 11.66
N VAL A 552 -2.05 21.32 11.27
CA VAL A 552 -1.67 20.01 11.85
C VAL A 552 -0.18 19.74 11.66
N GLN A 553 0.38 19.99 10.46
CA GLN A 553 1.80 19.82 10.21
C GLN A 553 2.67 20.75 11.08
N GLU A 554 2.24 22.01 11.29
CA GLU A 554 2.93 22.96 12.18
C GLU A 554 2.99 22.42 13.61
N ILE A 555 1.84 21.98 14.16
CA ILE A 555 1.75 21.43 15.51
C ILE A 555 2.66 20.20 15.67
N LEU A 556 2.66 19.29 14.70
CA LEU A 556 3.52 18.10 14.74
C LEU A 556 5.01 18.45 14.73
N VAL A 557 5.40 19.48 13.98
CA VAL A 557 6.79 19.98 13.94
C VAL A 557 7.15 20.73 15.23
N GLU A 558 6.23 21.46 15.82
CA GLU A 558 6.41 22.20 17.06
C GLU A 558 6.58 21.28 18.27
N HIS A 559 5.68 20.32 18.44
CA HIS A 559 5.63 19.45 19.62
C HIS A 559 6.42 18.13 19.48
N GLN A 560 6.82 17.75 18.25
CA GLN A 560 7.65 16.57 17.96
C GLN A 560 7.17 15.26 18.63
N PRO A 561 5.87 14.88 18.56
CA PRO A 561 5.43 13.59 19.08
C PRO A 561 6.01 12.43 18.26
N MET A 562 6.22 12.67 16.98
CA MET A 562 6.99 11.85 16.06
C MET A 562 8.15 12.67 15.52
N ILE A 563 9.34 12.11 15.56
CA ILE A 563 10.56 12.71 14.97
C ILE A 563 10.75 12.07 13.61
N PHE A 564 10.37 12.78 12.55
CA PHE A 564 10.47 12.29 11.18
C PHE A 564 11.92 12.18 10.74
N LEU A 565 12.26 11.12 10.01
CA LEU A 565 13.62 10.76 9.62
C LEU A 565 13.85 10.90 8.12
N ALA A 566 13.28 9.98 7.35
CA ALA A 566 13.46 9.95 5.91
C ALA A 566 12.34 9.16 5.20
N SER A 567 12.18 9.44 3.91
CA SER A 567 11.34 8.72 2.95
C SER A 567 12.20 8.09 1.87
N PRO A 568 12.03 6.80 1.52
CA PRO A 568 12.72 6.20 0.39
C PRO A 568 12.12 6.63 -0.94
N ASP A 569 12.95 6.65 -2.00
CA ASP A 569 12.47 6.79 -3.36
C ASP A 569 11.82 5.48 -3.86
N ILE A 570 10.88 5.60 -4.78
CA ILE A 570 10.27 4.49 -5.49
C ILE A 570 11.18 4.09 -6.65
N LEU A 571 11.92 3.01 -6.45
CA LEU A 571 12.92 2.51 -7.37
C LEU A 571 12.39 1.31 -8.15
N VAL A 572 12.39 1.41 -9.48
CA VAL A 572 11.75 0.44 -10.36
C VAL A 572 12.59 0.18 -11.62
N GLY A 573 12.24 -0.87 -12.37
CA GLY A 573 12.85 -1.15 -13.66
C GLY A 573 11.89 -1.87 -14.60
N ALA A 574 12.11 -1.72 -15.91
CA ALA A 574 11.41 -2.45 -16.95
C ALA A 574 12.33 -2.77 -18.12
N LYS A 575 12.09 -3.88 -18.82
CA LYS A 575 12.76 -4.16 -20.10
C LYS A 575 12.48 -3.05 -21.12
N LYS A 576 13.46 -2.70 -21.94
CA LYS A 576 13.32 -1.71 -23.03
C LYS A 576 12.26 -2.09 -24.07
N SER A 577 11.93 -3.38 -24.13
CA SER A 577 10.84 -3.89 -24.98
C SER A 577 9.45 -3.49 -24.51
N ILE A 578 9.29 -3.02 -23.26
CA ILE A 578 8.01 -2.56 -22.74
C ILE A 578 7.78 -1.10 -23.13
N GLY A 579 6.68 -0.85 -23.84
CA GLY A 579 6.21 0.50 -24.18
C GLY A 579 5.21 1.04 -23.13
N ASN A 580 5.05 2.35 -23.07
CA ASN A 580 4.20 3.08 -22.10
C ASN A 580 4.55 2.80 -20.62
N PHE A 581 5.82 2.50 -20.34
CA PHE A 581 6.28 2.33 -18.96
C PHE A 581 6.42 3.69 -18.28
N HIS A 582 5.45 4.03 -17.43
CA HIS A 582 5.37 5.28 -16.66
C HIS A 582 5.18 4.95 -15.18
N PRO A 583 6.27 4.76 -14.42
CA PRO A 583 6.14 4.44 -13.00
C PRO A 583 5.55 5.62 -12.21
N ALA A 584 4.80 5.30 -11.15
CA ALA A 584 4.19 6.27 -10.25
C ALA A 584 4.68 6.08 -8.80
N VAL A 585 4.51 7.10 -7.97
CA VAL A 585 4.85 7.04 -6.54
C VAL A 585 3.77 6.37 -5.69
N LEU A 586 2.56 6.20 -6.24
CA LEU A 586 1.47 5.44 -5.61
C LEU A 586 1.41 4.01 -6.15
N GLU A 587 1.05 3.06 -5.28
CA GLU A 587 0.79 1.67 -5.67
C GLU A 587 -0.43 1.53 -6.60
N PRO A 588 -0.34 0.59 -7.55
CA PRO A 588 0.78 -0.29 -7.93
C PRO A 588 1.76 0.43 -8.85
N TYR A 589 2.96 0.73 -8.37
CA TYR A 589 3.95 1.63 -8.96
C TYR A 589 4.21 1.47 -10.46
N VAL A 590 4.23 0.23 -10.95
CA VAL A 590 4.56 -0.10 -12.36
C VAL A 590 3.39 -0.67 -13.15
N LEU A 591 2.31 -1.04 -12.49
CA LEU A 591 1.12 -1.66 -13.11
C LEU A 591 -0.12 -0.75 -13.09
N TRP A 592 -0.01 0.50 -12.62
CA TRP A 592 -1.15 1.41 -12.50
C TRP A 592 -1.78 1.77 -13.86
N ASN A 593 -0.99 1.74 -14.93
CA ASN A 593 -1.44 1.95 -16.31
C ASN A 593 -1.26 0.70 -17.18
N VAL A 594 -1.42 -0.48 -16.58
CA VAL A 594 -1.15 -1.78 -17.19
C VAL A 594 -1.93 -2.03 -18.49
N GLU A 595 -3.10 -1.42 -18.65
CA GLU A 595 -3.89 -1.50 -19.88
C GLU A 595 -3.19 -0.85 -21.09
N GLN A 596 -2.27 0.10 -20.86
CA GLN A 596 -1.54 0.79 -21.90
C GLN A 596 -0.18 0.15 -22.19
N LEU A 597 0.32 -0.73 -21.32
CA LEU A 597 1.60 -1.41 -21.54
C LEU A 597 1.53 -2.30 -22.79
N TYR A 598 2.62 -2.34 -23.57
CA TYR A 598 2.71 -3.17 -24.75
C TYR A 598 4.13 -3.68 -24.99
N GLN A 599 4.28 -4.75 -25.78
CA GLN A 599 5.57 -5.26 -26.22
C GLN A 599 6.00 -4.56 -27.54
N ARG A 600 7.09 -3.79 -27.52
CA ARG A 600 7.63 -3.10 -28.72
C ARG A 600 8.02 -4.07 -29.84
N ASN A 601 8.53 -5.25 -29.45
CA ASN A 601 9.00 -6.30 -30.35
C ASN A 601 7.99 -7.45 -30.49
N GLY A 602 6.74 -7.24 -30.06
CA GLY A 602 5.67 -8.23 -30.22
C GLY A 602 5.40 -8.54 -31.68
N PRO A 603 4.82 -9.71 -32.01
CA PRO A 603 4.45 -10.03 -33.36
C PRO A 603 3.55 -8.91 -33.91
N GLU A 604 3.87 -8.44 -35.09
CA GLU A 604 3.04 -7.49 -35.82
C GLU A 604 1.75 -8.21 -36.21
N ASN A 605 0.82 -8.29 -35.25
CA ASN A 605 -0.48 -8.87 -35.55
C ASN A 605 -1.19 -7.95 -36.52
N ALA A 606 -1.18 -8.41 -37.74
CA ALA A 606 -1.94 -7.88 -38.84
C ALA A 606 -3.30 -7.37 -38.37
N ARG A 607 -3.55 -6.12 -38.69
CA ARG A 607 -4.90 -5.57 -38.79
C ARG A 607 -5.76 -6.56 -39.58
N ARG A 608 -6.62 -7.30 -38.92
CA ARG A 608 -7.71 -7.99 -39.55
C ARG A 608 -8.99 -7.81 -38.75
#